data_14cf4aa4892996fb6b4d55f3885cf0a9
#
_entry.id   14cf4aa4892996fb6b4d55f3885cf0a9
#
_cell.length_a   1.000
_cell.length_b   1.000
_cell.length_c   1.000
_cell.angle_alpha   90.00
_cell.angle_beta   90.00
_cell.angle_gamma   90.00
#
_symmetry.space_group_name_H-M   'P 1'
#
loop_
_entity.id
_entity.type
_entity.pdbx_description
1 polymer ?
#
loop_
_entity_poly.entity_id
_entity_poly.type
_entity_poly.pdbx_seq_one_letter_code
_entity_poly.pdbx_strand_id
1 'polypeptide(L)'
;KIMVIKADRSEFKLNLLSVFDYPNIDFVCLDKPLVLSSKNLRTIIRETAYATSANEKRPILTGVSLKYTNNKLLAIATDSFRLSQKITELDNLDFNDFNIVVPYKSLDELSKALEAYNEDVEIYFNKIKIVFKFKNILFQSRLLDGSYPDTSRLIPEQFPVKVRFNKDELLAAIDRVSLLSTKDKENQYNVVKFNIREDHVVEISSSSTEIGNAVEEIIPTDPVEGPALKIAFSAKYITDALKSFTSPEVLLCFTGEVRPFICKGDLDYNLTALILPVRVDW
;
A
#
# COMPACT_ATOMS: atom_id res chain seq x y z
N LYS A 1 16.81 -18.71 -38.17
CA LYS A 1 17.34 -19.88 -37.44
C LYS A 1 16.20 -20.65 -36.82
N ILE A 2 16.33 -22.00 -36.68
CA ILE A 2 15.30 -22.87 -36.10
C ILE A 2 15.92 -23.58 -34.93
N MET A 3 15.20 -23.65 -33.80
CA MET A 3 15.50 -24.52 -32.66
C MET A 3 14.65 -25.78 -32.82
N VAL A 4 15.27 -26.95 -32.67
CA VAL A 4 14.59 -28.23 -32.66
C VAL A 4 14.64 -28.80 -31.24
N ILE A 5 13.48 -29.04 -30.66
CA ILE A 5 13.34 -29.69 -29.34
C ILE A 5 12.80 -31.09 -29.59
N LYS A 6 13.50 -32.12 -29.11
CA LYS A 6 13.08 -33.51 -29.17
C LYS A 6 12.85 -34.04 -27.77
N ALA A 7 11.69 -34.65 -27.56
CA ALA A 7 11.33 -35.33 -26.32
C ALA A 7 10.58 -36.60 -26.67
N ASP A 8 11.16 -37.75 -26.34
CA ASP A 8 10.65 -39.07 -26.69
C ASP A 8 10.29 -39.23 -28.17
N ARG A 9 8.99 -39.26 -28.47
CA ARG A 9 8.44 -39.38 -29.84
C ARG A 9 8.00 -38.03 -30.46
N SER A 10 8.25 -36.94 -29.77
CA SER A 10 7.80 -35.61 -30.20
C SER A 10 8.97 -34.76 -30.70
N GLU A 11 8.77 -34.06 -31.78
CA GLU A 11 9.71 -33.08 -32.32
C GLU A 11 9.00 -31.73 -32.52
N PHE A 12 9.55 -30.68 -31.92
CA PHE A 12 9.06 -29.29 -32.08
C PHE A 12 10.12 -28.47 -32.81
N LYS A 13 9.67 -27.71 -33.81
CA LYS A 13 10.49 -26.76 -34.55
C LYS A 13 10.02 -25.34 -34.25
N LEU A 14 10.85 -24.56 -33.57
CA LEU A 14 10.58 -23.16 -33.19
C LEU A 14 11.41 -22.22 -34.03
N ASN A 15 10.77 -21.22 -34.64
CA ASN A 15 11.49 -20.14 -35.29
C ASN A 15 12.16 -19.26 -34.25
N LEU A 16 13.45 -18.99 -34.42
CA LEU A 16 14.22 -18.12 -33.54
C LEU A 16 14.22 -16.69 -34.06
N LEU A 17 14.05 -15.74 -33.16
CA LEU A 17 14.36 -14.34 -33.42
C LEU A 17 15.87 -14.12 -33.47
N SER A 18 16.29 -13.02 -34.03
CA SER A 18 17.69 -12.63 -34.03
C SER A 18 18.16 -12.24 -32.64
N VAL A 19 19.31 -12.77 -32.20
CA VAL A 19 19.93 -12.37 -30.93
C VAL A 19 20.28 -10.89 -30.91
N PHE A 20 20.53 -10.30 -32.08
CA PHE A 20 20.85 -8.86 -32.18
C PHE A 20 19.64 -7.95 -31.94
N ASP A 21 18.42 -8.50 -32.02
CA ASP A 21 17.18 -7.77 -31.74
C ASP A 21 16.81 -7.82 -30.24
N TYR A 22 17.55 -8.62 -29.45
CA TYR A 22 17.35 -8.70 -28.01
C TYR A 22 17.96 -7.46 -27.33
N PRO A 23 17.20 -6.71 -26.52
CA PRO A 23 17.71 -5.51 -25.88
C PRO A 23 18.87 -5.84 -24.92
N ASN A 24 19.93 -5.07 -24.99
CA ASN A 24 21.03 -5.18 -24.04
C ASN A 24 20.61 -4.55 -22.72
N ILE A 25 20.45 -5.37 -21.68
CA ILE A 25 20.10 -4.91 -20.34
C ILE A 25 21.39 -4.66 -19.56
N ASP A 26 21.61 -3.40 -19.21
CA ASP A 26 22.77 -3.00 -18.42
C ASP A 26 22.43 -3.12 -16.91
N PHE A 27 23.01 -4.12 -16.24
CA PHE A 27 22.92 -4.33 -14.80
C PHE A 27 24.12 -3.76 -14.02
N VAL A 28 24.88 -2.85 -14.61
CA VAL A 28 26.06 -2.29 -13.92
C VAL A 28 25.64 -1.55 -12.66
N CYS A 29 26.21 -1.97 -11.53
CA CYS A 29 26.03 -1.40 -10.20
C CYS A 29 27.36 -0.70 -9.85
N LEU A 30 27.38 0.63 -9.92
CA LEU A 30 28.61 1.41 -9.80
C LEU A 30 28.85 2.00 -8.41
N ASP A 31 27.80 2.07 -7.58
CA ASP A 31 27.85 2.77 -6.29
C ASP A 31 27.75 1.81 -5.10
N LYS A 32 27.96 2.35 -3.90
CA LYS A 32 27.73 1.65 -2.64
C LYS A 32 26.24 1.28 -2.54
N PRO A 33 25.87 0.01 -2.27
CA PRO A 33 24.48 -0.40 -2.13
C PRO A 33 23.86 0.08 -0.83
N LEU A 34 22.58 0.39 -0.87
CA LEU A 34 21.73 0.34 0.32
C LEU A 34 21.40 -1.13 0.58
N VAL A 35 21.63 -1.60 1.80
CA VAL A 35 21.38 -3.01 2.17
C VAL A 35 20.18 -3.08 3.10
N LEU A 36 19.18 -3.87 2.72
CA LEU A 36 18.01 -4.17 3.53
C LEU A 36 17.80 -5.69 3.59
N SER A 37 17.34 -6.20 4.73
CA SER A 37 16.87 -7.58 4.76
C SER A 37 15.67 -7.77 3.83
N SER A 38 15.56 -8.92 3.19
CA SER A 38 14.41 -9.26 2.33
C SER A 38 13.08 -9.13 3.09
N LYS A 39 13.06 -9.48 4.37
CA LYS A 39 11.91 -9.33 5.26
C LYS A 39 11.48 -7.86 5.39
N ASN A 40 12.44 -6.96 5.67
CA ASN A 40 12.15 -5.53 5.81
C ASN A 40 11.65 -4.93 4.49
N LEU A 41 12.30 -5.29 3.38
CA LEU A 41 11.90 -4.81 2.05
C LEU A 41 10.49 -5.29 1.68
N ARG A 42 10.16 -6.56 1.90
CA ARG A 42 8.79 -7.09 1.70
C ARG A 42 7.77 -6.42 2.62
N THR A 43 8.15 -6.14 3.86
CA THR A 43 7.29 -5.42 4.80
C THR A 43 6.99 -4.00 4.30
N ILE A 44 8.01 -3.25 3.86
CA ILE A 44 7.83 -1.92 3.28
C ILE A 44 6.89 -1.98 2.07
N ILE A 45 7.09 -2.93 1.16
CA ILE A 45 6.25 -3.10 -0.03
C ILE A 45 4.80 -3.42 0.37
N ARG A 46 4.57 -4.41 1.23
CA ARG A 46 3.23 -4.80 1.69
C ARG A 46 2.50 -3.63 2.36
N GLU A 47 3.21 -2.88 3.18
CA GLU A 47 2.63 -1.82 3.99
C GLU A 47 2.36 -0.53 3.20
N THR A 48 2.93 -0.37 2.01
CA THR A 48 2.77 0.87 1.25
C THR A 48 2.17 0.68 -0.14
N ALA A 49 2.61 -0.32 -0.88
CA ALA A 49 2.36 -0.42 -2.32
C ALA A 49 0.87 -0.52 -2.71
N TYR A 50 0.01 -1.03 -1.81
CA TYR A 50 -1.44 -1.11 -2.04
C TYR A 50 -2.11 0.27 -2.22
N ALA A 51 -1.50 1.33 -1.70
CA ALA A 51 -2.04 2.68 -1.77
C ALA A 51 -1.67 3.43 -3.06
N THR A 52 -0.91 2.81 -3.96
CA THR A 52 -0.56 3.42 -5.25
C THR A 52 -1.79 3.58 -6.15
N SER A 53 -1.70 4.53 -7.08
CA SER A 53 -2.75 4.77 -8.07
C SER A 53 -2.72 3.75 -9.19
N ALA A 54 -3.88 3.26 -9.60
CA ALA A 54 -4.03 2.51 -10.84
C ALA A 54 -4.19 3.42 -12.08
N ASN A 55 -4.34 4.73 -11.88
CA ASN A 55 -4.58 5.70 -12.94
C ASN A 55 -3.26 6.18 -13.55
N GLU A 56 -2.99 5.75 -14.78
CA GLU A 56 -1.79 6.11 -15.53
C GLU A 56 -1.75 7.57 -16.02
N LYS A 57 -2.83 8.36 -15.85
CA LYS A 57 -2.82 9.80 -16.14
C LYS A 57 -1.89 10.59 -15.21
N ARG A 58 -1.56 10.03 -14.04
CA ARG A 58 -0.56 10.56 -13.13
C ARG A 58 0.48 9.47 -12.85
N PRO A 59 1.42 9.23 -13.76
CA PRO A 59 2.34 8.10 -13.68
C PRO A 59 3.13 8.06 -12.36
N ILE A 60 3.53 9.21 -11.84
CA ILE A 60 4.32 9.30 -10.59
C ILE A 60 3.61 8.68 -9.38
N LEU A 61 2.25 8.69 -9.35
CA LEU A 61 1.47 8.09 -8.28
C LEU A 61 1.27 6.57 -8.45
N THR A 62 1.66 5.99 -9.58
CA THR A 62 1.60 4.53 -9.79
C THR A 62 2.76 3.78 -9.15
N GLY A 63 3.61 4.48 -8.42
CA GLY A 63 4.76 3.93 -7.70
C GLY A 63 4.80 4.34 -6.23
N VAL A 64 5.74 3.72 -5.52
CA VAL A 64 6.07 4.05 -4.13
C VAL A 64 7.26 5.00 -4.13
N SER A 65 7.10 6.14 -3.48
CA SER A 65 8.20 7.07 -3.20
C SER A 65 9.06 6.53 -2.07
N LEU A 66 10.35 6.40 -2.29
CA LEU A 66 11.36 6.04 -1.31
C LEU A 66 12.27 7.25 -1.10
N LYS A 67 12.18 7.86 0.07
CA LYS A 67 12.99 8.99 0.47
C LYS A 67 13.87 8.61 1.65
N TYR A 68 15.17 8.77 1.50
CA TYR A 68 16.13 8.57 2.60
C TYR A 68 16.67 9.92 3.05
N THR A 69 16.62 10.16 4.34
CA THR A 69 17.21 11.33 4.99
C THR A 69 17.38 11.07 6.48
N ASN A 70 18.47 11.54 7.09
CA ASN A 70 18.72 11.42 8.53
C ASN A 70 18.57 9.99 9.07
N ASN A 71 19.17 9.01 8.41
CA ASN A 71 19.09 7.59 8.76
C ASN A 71 17.67 6.99 8.77
N LYS A 72 16.73 7.62 8.09
CA LYS A 72 15.36 7.13 7.95
C LYS A 72 15.00 6.94 6.49
N LEU A 73 14.50 5.75 6.18
CA LEU A 73 13.88 5.46 4.90
C LEU A 73 12.37 5.66 5.03
N LEU A 74 11.85 6.66 4.38
CA LEU A 74 10.43 6.97 4.30
C LEU A 74 9.88 6.42 2.99
N ALA A 75 8.99 5.43 3.08
CA ALA A 75 8.25 4.90 1.96
C ALA A 75 6.82 5.43 1.98
N ILE A 76 6.36 6.01 0.86
CA ILE A 76 5.02 6.60 0.74
C ILE A 76 4.37 6.16 -0.56
N ALA A 77 3.10 5.82 -0.48
CA ALA A 77 2.23 5.63 -1.63
C ALA A 77 0.90 6.36 -1.45
N THR A 78 0.35 6.92 -2.51
CA THR A 78 -0.96 7.57 -2.52
C THR A 78 -1.60 7.54 -3.89
N ASP A 79 -2.94 7.46 -3.92
CA ASP A 79 -3.76 7.62 -5.13
C ASP A 79 -4.59 8.91 -5.13
N SER A 80 -4.31 9.83 -4.20
CA SER A 80 -5.03 11.08 -3.90
C SER A 80 -6.26 10.90 -3.00
N PHE A 81 -6.73 9.68 -2.73
CA PHE A 81 -7.88 9.40 -1.86
C PHE A 81 -7.47 8.65 -0.59
N ARG A 82 -6.32 8.05 -0.62
CA ARG A 82 -5.67 7.35 0.51
C ARG A 82 -4.17 7.55 0.45
N LEU A 83 -3.51 7.33 1.55
CA LEU A 83 -2.06 7.37 1.66
C LEU A 83 -1.60 6.28 2.63
N SER A 84 -0.52 5.62 2.30
CA SER A 84 0.22 4.80 3.25
C SER A 84 1.64 5.28 3.38
N GLN A 85 2.09 5.41 4.62
CA GLN A 85 3.43 5.86 4.98
C GLN A 85 4.08 4.87 5.94
N LYS A 86 5.27 4.39 5.58
CA LYS A 86 6.13 3.59 6.46
C LYS A 86 7.46 4.29 6.66
N ILE A 87 7.88 4.45 7.90
CA ILE A 87 9.23 4.91 8.26
C ILE A 87 10.03 3.71 8.75
N THR A 88 11.21 3.49 8.18
CA THR A 88 12.16 2.48 8.62
C THR A 88 13.44 3.17 9.05
N GLU A 89 13.83 2.97 10.29
CA GLU A 89 15.11 3.46 10.79
C GLU A 89 16.22 2.55 10.29
N LEU A 90 17.28 3.16 9.79
CA LEU A 90 18.45 2.47 9.23
C LEU A 90 19.68 2.91 10.03
N ASP A 91 20.29 1.95 10.70
CA ASP A 91 21.43 2.25 11.58
C ASP A 91 22.65 2.74 10.77
N ASN A 92 23.09 3.96 11.09
CA ASN A 92 24.40 4.56 10.72
C ASN A 92 24.88 4.27 9.28
N LEU A 93 23.99 4.40 8.31
CA LEU A 93 24.40 4.32 6.92
C LEU A 93 25.09 5.64 6.51
N ASP A 94 26.37 5.56 6.19
CA ASP A 94 27.06 6.59 5.43
C ASP A 94 26.53 6.56 3.99
N PHE A 95 25.34 7.12 3.80
CA PHE A 95 24.61 7.15 2.53
C PHE A 95 24.04 8.55 2.30
N ASN A 96 24.17 9.04 1.08
CA ASN A 96 23.63 10.35 0.71
C ASN A 96 22.08 10.33 0.69
N ASP A 97 21.49 11.46 1.02
CA ASP A 97 20.05 11.65 0.87
C ASP A 97 19.58 11.38 -0.56
N PHE A 98 18.46 10.68 -0.70
CA PHE A 98 17.86 10.42 -1.99
C PHE A 98 16.34 10.47 -1.96
N ASN A 99 15.73 10.64 -3.11
CA ASN A 99 14.29 10.52 -3.32
C ASN A 99 14.07 9.90 -4.71
N ILE A 100 13.50 8.71 -4.73
CA ILE A 100 13.22 7.94 -5.95
C ILE A 100 11.82 7.38 -5.89
N VAL A 101 11.22 7.10 -7.06
CA VAL A 101 9.90 6.49 -7.13
C VAL A 101 9.96 5.19 -7.92
N VAL A 102 9.62 4.09 -7.27
CA VAL A 102 9.68 2.74 -7.84
C VAL A 102 8.28 2.31 -8.27
N PRO A 103 8.06 1.86 -9.52
CA PRO A 103 6.75 1.43 -9.99
C PRO A 103 6.16 0.30 -9.13
N TYR A 104 4.85 0.37 -8.84
CA TYR A 104 4.13 -0.67 -8.11
C TYR A 104 4.33 -2.07 -8.71
N LYS A 105 4.16 -2.20 -10.04
CA LYS A 105 4.30 -3.49 -10.74
C LYS A 105 5.65 -4.14 -10.49
N SER A 106 6.71 -3.34 -10.45
CA SER A 106 8.06 -3.85 -10.18
C SER A 106 8.23 -4.27 -8.73
N LEU A 107 7.66 -3.52 -7.78
CA LEU A 107 7.71 -3.87 -6.35
C LEU A 107 6.89 -5.13 -6.04
N ASP A 108 5.75 -5.30 -6.68
CA ASP A 108 4.91 -6.50 -6.53
C ASP A 108 5.64 -7.75 -7.03
N GLU A 109 6.26 -7.70 -8.21
CA GLU A 109 7.06 -8.80 -8.74
C GLU A 109 8.33 -9.07 -7.90
N LEU A 110 8.98 -8.02 -7.42
CA LEU A 110 10.11 -8.15 -6.50
C LEU A 110 9.68 -8.83 -5.19
N SER A 111 8.56 -8.43 -4.62
CA SER A 111 8.04 -9.02 -3.38
C SER A 111 7.79 -10.52 -3.54
N LYS A 112 7.20 -10.96 -4.65
CA LYS A 112 7.02 -12.39 -4.99
C LYS A 112 8.35 -13.11 -5.15
N ALA A 113 9.31 -12.51 -5.86
CA ALA A 113 10.63 -13.08 -6.03
C ALA A 113 11.37 -13.26 -4.69
N LEU A 114 11.15 -12.37 -3.73
CA LEU A 114 11.77 -12.41 -2.40
C LEU A 114 11.11 -13.41 -1.43
N GLU A 115 9.93 -14.00 -1.76
CA GLU A 115 9.23 -14.91 -0.85
C GLU A 115 10.06 -16.15 -0.46
N ALA A 116 10.86 -16.65 -1.39
CA ALA A 116 11.70 -17.81 -1.18
C ALA A 116 13.05 -17.49 -0.49
N TYR A 117 13.31 -16.20 -0.18
CA TYR A 117 14.62 -15.76 0.29
C TYR A 117 14.53 -14.98 1.59
N ASN A 118 15.47 -15.24 2.50
CA ASN A 118 15.56 -14.57 3.80
C ASN A 118 16.87 -13.79 3.99
N GLU A 119 17.61 -13.57 2.90
CA GLU A 119 18.91 -12.91 2.92
C GLU A 119 18.76 -11.41 2.73
N ASP A 120 19.88 -10.72 2.88
CA ASP A 120 19.98 -9.29 2.59
C ASP A 120 19.89 -9.03 1.09
N VAL A 121 19.29 -7.91 0.75
CA VAL A 121 19.13 -7.39 -0.61
C VAL A 121 20.00 -6.15 -0.75
N GLU A 122 20.94 -6.20 -1.68
CA GLU A 122 21.72 -5.04 -2.09
C GLU A 122 20.91 -4.22 -3.10
N ILE A 123 20.70 -2.95 -2.81
CA ILE A 123 19.89 -2.04 -3.62
C ILE A 123 20.81 -0.97 -4.22
N TYR A 124 20.89 -0.97 -5.52
CA TYR A 124 21.66 0.02 -6.30
C TYR A 124 20.68 0.85 -7.12
N PHE A 125 20.95 2.13 -7.25
CA PHE A 125 20.10 2.98 -8.07
C PHE A 125 20.88 4.19 -8.62
N ASN A 126 20.34 4.76 -9.66
CA ASN A 126 20.74 6.06 -10.20
C ASN A 126 19.47 6.88 -10.50
N LYS A 127 19.56 7.92 -11.32
CA LYS A 127 18.40 8.76 -11.67
C LYS A 127 17.35 8.07 -12.55
N ILE A 128 17.69 6.92 -13.17
CA ILE A 128 16.86 6.29 -14.21
C ILE A 128 16.37 4.90 -13.79
N LYS A 129 17.21 4.14 -13.07
CA LYS A 129 16.96 2.73 -12.75
C LYS A 129 17.32 2.39 -11.32
N ILE A 130 16.70 1.33 -10.82
CA ILE A 130 17.01 0.65 -9.57
C ILE A 130 17.28 -0.82 -9.84
N VAL A 131 18.29 -1.37 -9.17
CA VAL A 131 18.67 -2.79 -9.26
C VAL A 131 18.69 -3.37 -7.86
N PHE A 132 18.01 -4.48 -7.70
CA PHE A 132 18.00 -5.29 -6.48
C PHE A 132 18.83 -6.55 -6.75
N LYS A 133 19.83 -6.78 -5.92
CA LYS A 133 20.69 -7.95 -6.03
C LYS A 133 20.56 -8.80 -4.78
N PHE A 134 20.20 -10.07 -4.95
CA PHE A 134 20.09 -11.06 -3.90
C PHE A 134 20.44 -12.43 -4.47
N LYS A 135 21.31 -13.18 -3.77
CA LYS A 135 21.90 -14.42 -4.29
C LYS A 135 22.49 -14.23 -5.70
N ASN A 136 21.99 -15.02 -6.64
CA ASN A 136 22.34 -14.99 -8.06
C ASN A 136 21.29 -14.27 -8.92
N ILE A 137 20.38 -13.51 -8.30
CA ILE A 137 19.33 -12.78 -8.98
C ILE A 137 19.68 -11.30 -9.03
N LEU A 138 19.55 -10.72 -10.22
CA LEU A 138 19.55 -9.29 -10.47
C LEU A 138 18.18 -8.90 -10.99
N PHE A 139 17.46 -8.10 -10.20
CA PHE A 139 16.14 -7.59 -10.57
C PHE A 139 16.25 -6.09 -10.84
N GLN A 140 15.92 -5.65 -12.05
CA GLN A 140 16.02 -4.25 -12.44
C GLN A 140 14.66 -3.67 -12.79
N SER A 141 14.43 -2.43 -12.36
CA SER A 141 13.28 -1.60 -12.77
C SER A 141 13.72 -0.22 -13.21
N ARG A 142 12.96 0.39 -14.12
CA ARG A 142 13.04 1.83 -14.36
C ARG A 142 12.36 2.56 -13.22
N LEU A 143 12.92 3.71 -12.84
CA LEU A 143 12.27 4.62 -11.90
C LEU A 143 11.23 5.46 -12.65
N LEU A 144 10.20 5.90 -11.92
CA LEU A 144 9.25 6.87 -12.43
C LEU A 144 9.86 8.27 -12.34
N ASP A 145 9.79 9.00 -13.44
CA ASP A 145 10.25 10.38 -13.51
C ASP A 145 9.19 11.36 -13.01
N GLY A 146 9.65 12.43 -12.39
CA GLY A 146 8.78 13.50 -11.88
C GLY A 146 8.94 13.74 -10.38
N SER A 147 8.21 14.75 -9.89
CA SER A 147 8.18 15.10 -8.47
C SER A 147 7.00 14.43 -7.77
N TYR A 148 7.28 13.61 -6.76
CA TYR A 148 6.24 13.05 -5.92
C TYR A 148 5.60 14.16 -5.07
N PRO A 149 4.26 14.16 -4.86
CA PRO A 149 3.60 15.19 -4.06
C PRO A 149 4.13 15.25 -2.63
N ASP A 150 4.22 16.45 -2.08
CA ASP A 150 4.52 16.62 -0.66
C ASP A 150 3.33 16.18 0.19
N THR A 151 3.54 15.16 0.99
CA THR A 151 2.53 14.56 1.88
C THR A 151 2.72 14.91 3.34
N SER A 152 3.74 15.69 3.68
CA SER A 152 4.15 15.99 5.06
C SER A 152 3.05 16.62 5.91
N ARG A 153 2.14 17.39 5.27
CA ARG A 153 1.05 18.11 5.94
C ARG A 153 -0.30 17.39 5.86
N LEU A 154 -0.35 16.21 5.24
CA LEU A 154 -1.62 15.50 5.05
C LEU A 154 -2.04 14.70 6.28
N ILE A 155 -1.08 14.22 7.07
CA ILE A 155 -1.35 13.44 8.26
C ILE A 155 -1.62 14.40 9.42
N PRO A 156 -2.83 14.38 10.01
CA PRO A 156 -3.16 15.21 11.15
C PRO A 156 -2.34 14.81 12.39
N GLU A 157 -2.13 15.77 13.29
CA GLU A 157 -1.41 15.53 14.55
C GLU A 157 -2.34 15.29 15.74
N GLN A 158 -3.58 15.78 15.66
CA GLN A 158 -4.56 15.69 16.74
C GLN A 158 -5.80 14.95 16.29
N PHE A 159 -6.28 14.05 17.13
CA PHE A 159 -7.42 13.18 16.88
C PHE A 159 -8.37 13.22 18.07
N PRO A 160 -9.46 14.01 18.00
CA PRO A 160 -10.43 14.11 19.07
C PRO A 160 -11.27 12.84 19.29
N VAL A 161 -11.36 11.97 18.28
CA VAL A 161 -12.11 10.71 18.37
C VAL A 161 -11.20 9.55 18.02
N LYS A 162 -11.17 8.54 18.89
CA LYS A 162 -10.39 7.33 18.68
C LYS A 162 -11.19 6.11 19.05
N VAL A 163 -11.07 5.07 18.25
CA VAL A 163 -11.75 3.78 18.48
C VAL A 163 -10.82 2.65 18.13
N ARG A 164 -10.69 1.68 19.03
CA ARG A 164 -9.90 0.48 18.84
C ARG A 164 -10.78 -0.71 18.53
N PHE A 165 -10.35 -1.54 17.60
CA PHE A 165 -11.05 -2.74 17.19
C PHE A 165 -10.12 -3.93 17.04
N ASN A 166 -10.66 -5.13 17.26
CA ASN A 166 -10.08 -6.33 16.66
C ASN A 166 -10.12 -6.19 15.14
N LYS A 167 -8.95 -6.34 14.51
CA LYS A 167 -8.79 -6.11 13.07
C LYS A 167 -9.64 -7.07 12.22
N ASP A 168 -9.66 -8.34 12.58
CA ASP A 168 -10.34 -9.37 11.80
C ASP A 168 -11.86 -9.25 11.92
N GLU A 169 -12.37 -8.87 13.10
CA GLU A 169 -13.79 -8.58 13.31
C GLU A 169 -14.23 -7.35 12.51
N LEU A 170 -13.43 -6.27 12.54
CA LEU A 170 -13.70 -5.06 11.76
C LEU A 170 -13.69 -5.36 10.26
N LEU A 171 -12.71 -6.11 9.76
CA LEU A 171 -12.65 -6.53 8.37
C LEU A 171 -13.89 -7.34 7.98
N ALA A 172 -14.26 -8.32 8.79
CA ALA A 172 -15.42 -9.16 8.53
C ALA A 172 -16.73 -8.37 8.51
N ALA A 173 -16.89 -7.38 9.40
CA ALA A 173 -18.05 -6.50 9.42
C ALA A 173 -18.12 -5.61 8.17
N ILE A 174 -17.00 -4.99 7.78
CA ILE A 174 -16.92 -4.19 6.56
C ILE A 174 -17.25 -5.04 5.33
N ASP A 175 -16.70 -6.24 5.24
CA ASP A 175 -16.96 -7.15 4.11
C ASP A 175 -18.46 -7.51 4.04
N ARG A 176 -19.11 -7.85 5.16
CA ARG A 176 -20.55 -8.16 5.19
C ARG A 176 -21.42 -6.99 4.75
N VAL A 177 -21.23 -5.82 5.36
CA VAL A 177 -22.08 -4.65 5.02
C VAL A 177 -21.83 -4.16 3.60
N SER A 178 -20.62 -4.28 3.10
CA SER A 178 -20.26 -3.82 1.75
C SER A 178 -20.96 -4.59 0.63
N LEU A 179 -21.48 -5.80 0.91
CA LEU A 179 -22.25 -6.59 -0.06
C LEU A 179 -23.52 -5.88 -0.54
N LEU A 180 -24.12 -5.05 0.31
CA LEU A 180 -25.34 -4.30 0.00
C LEU A 180 -25.07 -2.83 -0.34
N SER A 181 -23.82 -2.44 -0.56
CA SER A 181 -23.48 -1.07 -0.95
C SER A 181 -23.64 -0.87 -2.45
N THR A 182 -24.10 0.33 -2.85
CA THR A 182 -23.98 0.76 -4.23
C THR A 182 -22.53 1.13 -4.54
N LYS A 183 -22.08 0.74 -5.74
CA LYS A 183 -20.80 1.26 -6.26
C LYS A 183 -20.98 2.75 -6.60
N ASP A 184 -20.11 3.59 -6.09
CA ASP A 184 -20.02 4.95 -6.57
C ASP A 184 -19.78 4.94 -8.09
N LYS A 185 -20.62 5.68 -8.84
CA LYS A 185 -20.60 5.70 -10.30
C LYS A 185 -19.31 6.28 -10.88
N GLU A 186 -18.68 7.20 -10.14
CA GLU A 186 -17.46 7.88 -10.58
C GLU A 186 -16.19 7.09 -10.22
N ASN A 187 -16.15 6.45 -9.06
CA ASN A 187 -14.93 5.87 -8.49
C ASN A 187 -14.98 4.33 -8.37
N GLN A 188 -16.09 3.69 -8.70
CA GLN A 188 -16.28 2.23 -8.69
C GLN A 188 -15.98 1.51 -7.36
N TYR A 189 -16.05 2.21 -6.22
CA TYR A 189 -15.89 1.62 -4.90
C TYR A 189 -17.21 1.63 -4.11
N ASN A 190 -17.34 0.66 -3.23
CA ASN A 190 -18.45 0.54 -2.30
C ASN A 190 -18.27 1.52 -1.15
N VAL A 191 -19.31 2.28 -0.80
CA VAL A 191 -19.29 3.23 0.32
C VAL A 191 -19.88 2.55 1.56
N VAL A 192 -19.17 2.72 2.67
CA VAL A 192 -19.59 2.28 4.00
C VAL A 192 -19.72 3.50 4.89
N LYS A 193 -20.83 3.57 5.64
CA LYS A 193 -21.08 4.57 6.66
C LYS A 193 -20.65 4.02 8.03
N PHE A 194 -19.97 4.84 8.80
CA PHE A 194 -19.47 4.54 10.13
C PHE A 194 -20.04 5.57 11.10
N ASN A 195 -20.78 5.11 12.10
CA ASN A 195 -21.51 5.94 13.03
C ASN A 195 -21.14 5.58 14.47
N ILE A 196 -20.51 6.50 15.18
CA ILE A 196 -20.34 6.43 16.63
C ILE A 196 -21.50 7.21 17.24
N ARG A 197 -22.39 6.53 17.93
CA ARG A 197 -23.56 7.12 18.57
C ARG A 197 -23.17 7.81 19.88
N GLU A 198 -24.08 8.61 20.43
CA GLU A 198 -23.89 9.28 21.73
C GLU A 198 -23.75 8.30 22.91
N ASP A 199 -24.32 7.12 22.79
CA ASP A 199 -24.18 6.02 23.76
C ASP A 199 -22.90 5.17 23.53
N HIS A 200 -22.01 5.63 22.64
CA HIS A 200 -20.76 4.98 22.24
C HIS A 200 -20.92 3.63 21.53
N VAL A 201 -22.13 3.27 21.10
CA VAL A 201 -22.31 2.15 20.18
C VAL A 201 -21.77 2.54 18.81
N VAL A 202 -21.03 1.63 18.20
CA VAL A 202 -20.44 1.82 16.86
C VAL A 202 -21.22 0.97 15.86
N GLU A 203 -21.73 1.63 14.83
CA GLU A 203 -22.46 0.99 13.74
C GLU A 203 -21.72 1.18 12.43
N ILE A 204 -21.63 0.10 11.65
CA ILE A 204 -21.24 0.15 10.24
C ILE A 204 -22.47 -0.17 9.39
N SER A 205 -22.69 0.61 8.35
CA SER A 205 -23.83 0.40 7.48
C SER A 205 -23.52 0.70 6.02
N SER A 206 -24.32 0.16 5.16
CA SER A 206 -24.35 0.49 3.74
C SER A 206 -25.78 0.51 3.23
N SER A 207 -26.01 1.18 2.12
CA SER A 207 -27.34 1.25 1.50
C SER A 207 -27.22 1.23 -0.02
N SER A 208 -28.16 0.54 -0.63
CA SER A 208 -28.38 0.53 -2.08
C SER A 208 -29.86 0.68 -2.35
N THR A 209 -30.21 1.57 -3.25
CA THR A 209 -31.60 1.72 -3.70
C THR A 209 -32.12 0.50 -4.46
N GLU A 210 -31.22 -0.32 -5.00
CA GLU A 210 -31.60 -1.50 -5.80
C GLU A 210 -31.61 -2.79 -4.98
N ILE A 211 -30.70 -2.92 -3.99
CA ILE A 211 -30.46 -4.18 -3.28
C ILE A 211 -31.05 -4.14 -1.87
N GLY A 212 -30.91 -3.01 -1.14
CA GLY A 212 -31.39 -2.86 0.23
C GLY A 212 -30.33 -2.24 1.16
N ASN A 213 -30.52 -2.43 2.47
CA ASN A 213 -29.67 -1.84 3.50
C ASN A 213 -29.05 -2.93 4.39
N ALA A 214 -27.83 -2.70 4.82
CA ALA A 214 -27.18 -3.48 5.88
C ALA A 214 -26.77 -2.54 7.00
N VAL A 215 -26.95 -3.00 8.24
CA VAL A 215 -26.46 -2.32 9.45
C VAL A 215 -25.90 -3.40 10.37
N GLU A 216 -24.74 -3.14 10.91
CA GLU A 216 -24.08 -4.04 11.86
C GLU A 216 -23.47 -3.22 13.00
N GLU A 217 -23.70 -3.60 14.24
CA GLU A 217 -23.04 -3.06 15.41
C GLU A 217 -21.69 -3.78 15.60
N ILE A 218 -20.64 -2.99 15.84
CA ILE A 218 -19.30 -3.51 16.11
C ILE A 218 -18.90 -3.10 17.52
N ILE A 219 -18.34 -4.05 18.25
CA ILE A 219 -17.89 -3.84 19.62
C ILE A 219 -16.41 -3.39 19.60
N PRO A 220 -16.11 -2.15 20.03
CA PRO A 220 -14.73 -1.73 20.25
C PRO A 220 -14.05 -2.56 21.34
N THR A 221 -12.73 -2.78 21.21
CA THR A 221 -11.95 -3.49 22.25
C THR A 221 -11.65 -2.61 23.45
N ASP A 222 -11.63 -1.29 23.26
CA ASP A 222 -11.49 -0.28 24.31
C ASP A 222 -12.67 0.69 24.29
N PRO A 223 -12.95 1.41 25.38
CA PRO A 223 -13.94 2.48 25.38
C PRO A 223 -13.66 3.51 24.29
N VAL A 224 -14.71 3.95 23.59
CA VAL A 224 -14.61 5.00 22.58
C VAL A 224 -14.14 6.30 23.22
N GLU A 225 -13.07 6.89 22.69
CA GLU A 225 -12.60 8.22 23.09
C GLU A 225 -13.25 9.30 22.21
N GLY A 226 -13.83 10.32 22.82
CA GLY A 226 -14.35 11.51 22.13
C GLY A 226 -15.86 11.50 21.86
N PRO A 227 -16.37 12.52 21.14
CA PRO A 227 -17.79 12.68 20.87
C PRO A 227 -18.32 11.73 19.78
N ALA A 228 -19.64 11.68 19.65
CA ALA A 228 -20.32 11.03 18.53
C ALA A 228 -19.78 11.53 17.18
N LEU A 229 -19.74 10.63 16.20
CA LEU A 229 -19.17 10.93 14.88
C LEU A 229 -19.89 10.13 13.79
N LYS A 230 -20.18 10.78 12.68
CA LYS A 230 -20.67 10.16 11.45
C LYS A 230 -19.68 10.40 10.32
N ILE A 231 -19.19 9.34 9.72
CA ILE A 231 -18.22 9.41 8.61
C ILE A 231 -18.49 8.30 7.60
N ALA A 232 -18.29 8.58 6.32
CA ALA A 232 -18.40 7.55 5.29
C ALA A 232 -17.09 7.47 4.51
N PHE A 233 -16.74 6.27 4.05
CA PHE A 233 -15.50 6.02 3.34
C PHE A 233 -15.62 4.82 2.39
N SER A 234 -14.62 4.64 1.54
CA SER A 234 -14.53 3.48 0.67
C SER A 234 -14.24 2.22 1.45
N ALA A 235 -15.11 1.21 1.34
CA ALA A 235 -14.89 -0.12 1.91
C ALA A 235 -13.56 -0.73 1.42
N LYS A 236 -13.25 -0.57 0.12
CA LYS A 236 -12.00 -1.05 -0.46
C LYS A 236 -10.78 -0.40 0.21
N TYR A 237 -10.80 0.92 0.40
CA TYR A 237 -9.63 1.63 0.92
C TYR A 237 -9.32 1.26 2.36
N ILE A 238 -10.34 1.15 3.20
CA ILE A 238 -10.16 0.70 4.58
C ILE A 238 -9.73 -0.77 4.65
N THR A 239 -10.32 -1.65 3.84
CA THR A 239 -9.97 -3.07 3.78
C THR A 239 -8.51 -3.28 3.34
N ASP A 240 -8.07 -2.59 2.28
CA ASP A 240 -6.69 -2.64 1.81
C ASP A 240 -5.71 -2.14 2.90
N ALA A 241 -6.06 -1.06 3.59
CA ALA A 241 -5.27 -0.52 4.69
C ALA A 241 -5.18 -1.52 5.86
N LEU A 242 -6.32 -2.04 6.34
CA LEU A 242 -6.36 -2.99 7.45
C LEU A 242 -5.56 -4.27 7.16
N LYS A 243 -5.60 -4.79 5.94
CA LYS A 243 -4.82 -5.96 5.51
C LYS A 243 -3.31 -5.72 5.50
N SER A 244 -2.85 -4.47 5.46
CA SER A 244 -1.42 -4.14 5.53
C SER A 244 -0.84 -4.27 6.94
N PHE A 245 -1.67 -4.13 7.98
CA PHE A 245 -1.27 -4.24 9.38
C PHE A 245 -1.08 -5.71 9.80
N THR A 246 -0.05 -5.96 10.60
CA THR A 246 0.17 -7.26 11.26
C THR A 246 -0.45 -7.32 12.65
N SER A 247 -0.70 -6.17 13.25
CA SER A 247 -1.35 -6.04 14.57
C SER A 247 -2.71 -6.74 14.59
N PRO A 248 -3.04 -7.49 15.65
CA PRO A 248 -4.36 -8.07 15.84
C PRO A 248 -5.43 -7.01 16.13
N GLU A 249 -5.03 -5.88 16.67
CA GLU A 249 -5.87 -4.72 16.92
C GLU A 249 -5.42 -3.52 16.11
N VAL A 250 -6.38 -2.67 15.75
CA VAL A 250 -6.16 -1.44 15.00
C VAL A 250 -6.88 -0.28 15.67
N LEU A 251 -6.23 0.87 15.68
CA LEU A 251 -6.76 2.11 16.20
C LEU A 251 -7.16 3.02 15.03
N LEU A 252 -8.44 3.35 14.94
CA LEU A 252 -8.96 4.36 14.03
C LEU A 252 -8.97 5.71 14.74
N CYS A 253 -8.32 6.71 14.14
CA CYS A 253 -8.19 8.05 14.70
C CYS A 253 -8.82 9.07 13.76
N PHE A 254 -9.90 9.73 14.22
CA PHE A 254 -10.69 10.66 13.42
C PHE A 254 -10.45 12.10 13.83
N THR A 255 -10.51 12.99 12.85
CA THR A 255 -10.41 14.45 13.04
C THR A 255 -11.73 15.18 12.83
N GLY A 256 -12.77 14.48 12.36
CA GLY A 256 -14.10 14.97 12.09
C GLY A 256 -14.78 14.25 10.93
N GLU A 257 -16.04 14.57 10.68
CA GLU A 257 -16.92 13.83 9.75
C GLU A 257 -16.50 13.92 8.28
N VAL A 258 -15.87 15.02 7.87
CA VAL A 258 -15.49 15.30 6.47
C VAL A 258 -13.97 15.52 6.32
N ARG A 259 -13.20 15.06 7.29
CA ARG A 259 -11.74 15.19 7.30
C ARG A 259 -11.09 13.82 7.22
N PRO A 260 -9.85 13.73 6.72
CA PRO A 260 -9.11 12.49 6.70
C PRO A 260 -8.99 11.85 8.09
N PHE A 261 -9.03 10.54 8.13
CA PHE A 261 -8.74 9.76 9.33
C PHE A 261 -7.57 8.82 9.09
N ILE A 262 -6.96 8.34 10.16
CA ILE A 262 -5.85 7.41 10.05
C ILE A 262 -6.12 6.09 10.78
N CYS A 263 -5.44 5.04 10.31
CA CYS A 263 -5.37 3.74 10.96
C CYS A 263 -3.93 3.54 11.47
N LYS A 264 -3.80 2.98 12.68
CA LYS A 264 -2.55 2.57 13.31
C LYS A 264 -2.69 1.18 13.90
N GLY A 265 -1.58 0.46 14.01
CA GLY A 265 -1.49 -0.83 14.70
C GLY A 265 -0.36 -0.79 15.73
N ASP A 266 -0.56 -1.43 16.89
CA ASP A 266 0.40 -1.36 17.99
C ASP A 266 1.72 -2.11 17.70
N LEU A 267 1.68 -3.15 16.85
CA LEU A 267 2.87 -3.89 16.41
C LEU A 267 3.48 -3.35 15.12
N ASP A 268 2.76 -2.47 14.41
CA ASP A 268 3.19 -1.92 13.12
C ASP A 268 3.77 -0.51 13.32
N TYR A 269 4.84 -0.45 14.09
CA TYR A 269 5.52 0.82 14.41
C TYR A 269 5.88 1.59 13.15
N ASN A 270 5.63 2.91 13.21
CA ASN A 270 5.94 3.82 12.11
C ASN A 270 5.17 3.54 10.79
N LEU A 271 4.08 2.76 10.85
CA LEU A 271 3.10 2.64 9.77
C LEU A 271 1.91 3.54 10.05
N THR A 272 1.52 4.33 9.07
CA THR A 272 0.31 5.14 9.11
C THR A 272 -0.44 5.00 7.79
N ALA A 273 -1.67 4.55 7.86
CA ALA A 273 -2.58 4.55 6.72
C ALA A 273 -3.60 5.69 6.90
N LEU A 274 -3.71 6.56 5.91
CA LEU A 274 -4.66 7.68 5.89
C LEU A 274 -5.70 7.45 4.80
N ILE A 275 -6.96 7.73 5.12
CA ILE A 275 -8.09 7.56 4.21
C ILE A 275 -8.92 8.84 4.22
N LEU A 276 -9.28 9.30 3.02
CA LEU A 276 -10.21 10.42 2.87
C LEU A 276 -11.65 9.93 2.97
N PRO A 277 -12.53 10.70 3.66
CA PRO A 277 -13.95 10.39 3.69
C PRO A 277 -14.62 10.65 2.35
N VAL A 278 -15.76 10.00 2.16
CA VAL A 278 -16.69 10.22 1.06
C VAL A 278 -17.88 11.02 1.56
N ARG A 279 -18.33 12.00 0.80
CA ARG A 279 -19.56 12.74 1.13
C ARG A 279 -20.77 11.90 0.77
N VAL A 280 -21.67 11.74 1.72
CA VAL A 280 -22.92 11.00 1.57
C VAL A 280 -24.06 11.74 2.27
N ASP A 281 -25.28 11.49 1.83
CA ASP A 281 -26.49 11.82 2.58
C ASP A 281 -26.72 10.77 3.66
N TRP A 282 -27.10 11.20 4.86
CA TRP A 282 -27.25 10.34 6.05
C TRP A 282 -28.69 9.91 6.27
#